data_63b623715f629bd483256cee5d6402d8
#
_entry.id   63b623715f629bd483256cee5d6402d8
#
_cell.length_a   1.000
_cell.length_b   1.000
_cell.length_c   1.000
_cell.angle_alpha   90.00
_cell.angle_beta   90.00
_cell.angle_gamma   90.00
#
_symmetry.space_group_name_H-M   'P 1'
#
loop_
_entity.id
_entity.type
_entity.pdbx_description
1 polymer ?
#
loop_
_entity_poly.entity_id
_entity_poly.type
_entity_poly.pdbx_seq_one_letter_code
_entity_poly.pdbx_strand_id
1 'polypeptide(L)'
;MYGGTSVFQGNQTTHGMSDIYPVAQLYWSDRDRNHFMAYVMGGLPQGTYNSNNLANIGIGHGAIDVGGAYTYTNRKTYWEASATAGVTNNFMNNVTQYKSGVDSHLDWAISKGLSRELSVGIAGYVYYQLTADTGSGNTVGANKSRVLGIGPEVGYLFTRGDAQMPMTYLNVRAYKESWAQNRVQGTAVFAVLTLRWGQNNIHTFTPEKSVK
;
A
#
# COMPACT_ATOMS: atom_id res chain seq x y z
N MET A 1 26.51 -2.17 -34.95
CA MET A 1 26.92 -1.06 -34.05
C MET A 1 26.11 -1.23 -32.79
N TYR A 2 26.73 -1.66 -31.71
CA TYR A 2 26.06 -1.75 -30.40
C TYR A 2 26.03 -0.35 -29.80
N GLY A 3 24.85 0.23 -29.65
CA GLY A 3 24.67 1.50 -28.94
C GLY A 3 25.01 1.31 -27.47
N GLY A 4 26.03 2.00 -26.99
CA GLY A 4 26.40 1.99 -25.60
C GLY A 4 25.29 2.57 -24.74
N THR A 5 24.82 1.82 -23.75
CA THR A 5 23.99 2.30 -22.67
C THR A 5 24.82 3.26 -21.83
N SER A 6 24.58 4.57 -21.95
CA SER A 6 25.11 5.54 -21.00
C SER A 6 24.42 5.28 -19.64
N VAL A 7 25.14 4.68 -18.70
CA VAL A 7 24.73 4.60 -17.31
C VAL A 7 24.80 6.02 -16.76
N PHE A 8 23.64 6.64 -16.51
CA PHE A 8 23.54 7.93 -15.85
C PHE A 8 23.96 7.74 -14.39
N GLN A 9 25.17 8.06 -14.02
CA GLN A 9 25.60 8.19 -12.63
C GLN A 9 25.33 9.63 -12.19
N GLY A 10 24.16 9.84 -11.58
CA GLY A 10 23.80 11.13 -11.00
C GLY A 10 23.23 10.92 -9.60
N ASN A 11 23.68 11.73 -8.65
CA ASN A 11 23.09 11.81 -7.32
C ASN A 11 22.26 13.09 -7.26
N GLN A 12 20.94 12.95 -7.05
CA GLN A 12 20.02 14.08 -6.92
C GLN A 12 19.21 13.94 -5.63
N THR A 13 19.19 15.01 -4.83
CA THR A 13 18.36 15.13 -3.63
C THR A 13 17.24 16.14 -3.91
N THR A 14 16.01 15.77 -3.58
CA THR A 14 14.83 16.62 -3.74
C THR A 14 14.11 16.77 -2.41
N HIS A 15 13.70 18.00 -2.10
CA HIS A 15 12.91 18.35 -0.92
C HIS A 15 11.61 19.01 -1.37
N GLY A 16 10.49 18.72 -0.68
CA GLY A 16 9.19 19.32 -1.01
C GLY A 16 8.01 18.56 -0.41
N MET A 17 6.83 18.92 -0.88
CA MET A 17 5.58 18.25 -0.52
C MET A 17 5.28 17.11 -1.49
N SER A 18 4.68 16.04 -0.97
CA SER A 18 4.10 14.98 -1.78
C SER A 18 2.74 15.41 -2.37
N ASP A 19 2.23 14.61 -3.30
CA ASP A 19 0.86 14.72 -3.77
C ASP A 19 -0.13 14.44 -2.63
N ILE A 20 -1.38 14.93 -2.79
CA ILE A 20 -2.46 14.75 -1.80
C ILE A 20 -3.37 13.63 -2.30
N TYR A 21 -3.67 12.68 -1.41
CA TYR A 21 -4.51 11.52 -1.72
C TYR A 21 -5.75 11.48 -0.81
N PRO A 22 -6.82 12.26 -1.13
CA PRO A 22 -8.07 12.17 -0.40
C PRO A 22 -8.71 10.79 -0.63
N VAL A 23 -9.22 10.19 0.45
CA VAL A 23 -9.89 8.90 0.41
C VAL A 23 -11.27 9.00 1.08
N ALA A 24 -12.28 8.42 0.44
CA ALA A 24 -13.57 8.14 1.05
C ALA A 24 -13.76 6.62 1.11
N GLN A 25 -14.23 6.12 2.25
CA GLN A 25 -14.40 4.69 2.47
C GLN A 25 -15.70 4.37 3.20
N LEU A 26 -16.28 3.24 2.83
CA LEU A 26 -17.39 2.62 3.53
C LEU A 26 -16.89 1.33 4.17
N TYR A 27 -17.23 1.14 5.43
CA TYR A 27 -16.82 -0.01 6.20
C TYR A 27 -18.03 -0.70 6.83
N TRP A 28 -18.08 -2.04 6.75
CA TRP A 28 -19.10 -2.85 7.43
C TRP A 28 -18.51 -4.18 7.88
N SER A 29 -19.13 -4.79 8.90
CA SER A 29 -18.68 -6.07 9.42
C SER A 29 -19.87 -6.86 9.99
N ASP A 30 -19.71 -8.19 10.05
CA ASP A 30 -20.66 -9.09 10.71
C ASP A 30 -20.43 -9.21 12.24
N ARG A 31 -19.74 -8.25 12.84
CA ARG A 31 -19.34 -8.14 14.26
C ARG A 31 -18.24 -9.09 14.70
N ASP A 32 -18.15 -10.31 14.18
CA ASP A 32 -17.28 -11.33 14.77
C ASP A 32 -16.07 -11.71 13.93
N ARG A 33 -16.21 -11.84 12.61
CA ARG A 33 -15.18 -12.46 11.79
C ARG A 33 -14.90 -11.76 10.48
N ASN A 34 -15.94 -11.26 9.82
CA ASN A 34 -15.82 -10.76 8.47
C ASN A 34 -15.93 -9.23 8.45
N HIS A 35 -14.94 -8.59 7.88
CA HIS A 35 -14.88 -7.14 7.75
C HIS A 35 -14.69 -6.80 6.28
N PHE A 36 -15.48 -5.85 5.82
CA PHE A 36 -15.46 -5.41 4.43
C PHE A 36 -15.25 -3.91 4.35
N MET A 37 -14.58 -3.48 3.31
CA MET A 37 -14.39 -2.06 2.99
C MET A 37 -14.54 -1.87 1.49
N ALA A 38 -15.20 -0.79 1.09
CA ALA A 38 -15.12 -0.25 -0.26
C ALA A 38 -14.55 1.16 -0.17
N TYR A 39 -13.76 1.57 -1.15
CA TYR A 39 -13.14 2.89 -1.14
C TYR A 39 -13.05 3.50 -2.53
N VAL A 40 -12.95 4.83 -2.55
CA VAL A 40 -12.49 5.62 -3.66
C VAL A 40 -11.41 6.58 -3.17
N MET A 41 -10.30 6.66 -3.88
CA MET A 41 -9.17 7.54 -3.58
C MET A 41 -8.84 8.40 -4.79
N GLY A 42 -8.62 9.69 -4.57
CA GLY A 42 -8.11 10.62 -5.58
C GLY A 42 -6.62 10.83 -5.40
N GLY A 43 -5.88 11.03 -6.50
CA GLY A 43 -4.52 11.55 -6.52
C GLY A 43 -4.54 12.98 -7.07
N LEU A 44 -4.26 13.97 -6.23
CA LEU A 44 -4.18 15.38 -6.62
C LEU A 44 -2.69 15.74 -6.79
N PRO A 45 -2.25 16.13 -8.00
CA PRO A 45 -0.83 16.38 -8.29
C PRO A 45 -0.39 17.76 -7.78
N GLN A 46 -0.35 17.93 -6.47
CA GLN A 46 0.08 19.14 -5.78
C GLN A 46 1.53 19.06 -5.27
N GLY A 47 2.15 17.90 -5.44
CA GLY A 47 3.51 17.65 -5.01
C GLY A 47 4.57 18.35 -5.85
N THR A 48 5.77 18.44 -5.29
CA THR A 48 6.92 19.02 -5.98
C THR A 48 7.34 18.12 -7.15
N TYR A 49 7.13 18.62 -8.37
CA TYR A 49 7.41 17.90 -9.61
C TYR A 49 8.15 18.81 -10.63
N ASN A 50 9.21 18.27 -11.23
CA ASN A 50 9.89 18.88 -12.37
C ASN A 50 10.33 17.76 -13.34
N SER A 51 9.86 17.82 -14.58
CA SER A 51 10.15 16.80 -15.60
C SER A 51 11.63 16.65 -15.96
N ASN A 52 12.46 17.64 -15.63
CA ASN A 52 13.91 17.61 -15.86
C ASN A 52 14.67 16.95 -14.70
N ASN A 53 14.02 16.67 -13.58
CA ASN A 53 14.63 16.04 -12.44
C ASN A 53 14.60 14.52 -12.57
N LEU A 54 15.69 13.87 -12.16
CA LEU A 54 15.77 12.42 -12.05
C LEU A 54 14.92 11.90 -10.89
N ALA A 55 14.86 12.66 -9.78
CA ALA A 55 14.06 12.34 -8.60
C ALA A 55 12.99 13.41 -8.37
N ASN A 56 11.75 12.98 -8.24
CA ASN A 56 10.61 13.84 -7.93
C ASN A 56 9.87 13.30 -6.70
N ILE A 57 9.22 14.17 -5.93
CA ILE A 57 8.36 13.81 -4.81
C ILE A 57 6.93 13.63 -5.28
N GLY A 58 6.43 14.54 -6.12
CA GLY A 58 5.14 14.40 -6.82
C GLY A 58 5.28 13.57 -8.09
N ILE A 59 4.18 12.91 -8.50
CA ILE A 59 4.14 12.10 -9.74
C ILE A 59 3.80 12.92 -11.00
N GLY A 60 3.40 14.18 -10.81
CA GLY A 60 3.12 15.12 -11.91
C GLY A 60 1.82 14.87 -12.68
N HIS A 61 0.97 13.96 -12.22
CA HIS A 61 -0.37 13.72 -12.80
C HIS A 61 -1.37 13.30 -11.72
N GLY A 62 -2.66 13.47 -12.01
CA GLY A 62 -3.72 13.00 -11.14
C GLY A 62 -4.04 11.53 -11.38
N ALA A 63 -4.79 10.93 -10.44
CA ALA A 63 -5.29 9.57 -10.55
C ALA A 63 -6.62 9.41 -9.79
N ILE A 64 -7.40 8.40 -10.15
CA ILE A 64 -8.52 7.90 -9.36
C ILE A 64 -8.33 6.40 -9.19
N ASP A 65 -8.42 5.96 -7.94
CA ASP A 65 -8.36 4.56 -7.55
C ASP A 65 -9.66 4.16 -6.87
N VAL A 66 -10.18 2.99 -7.24
CA VAL A 66 -11.39 2.41 -6.64
C VAL A 66 -11.11 0.95 -6.29
N GLY A 67 -11.59 0.53 -5.15
CA GLY A 67 -11.34 -0.84 -4.72
C GLY A 67 -12.14 -1.26 -3.49
N GLY A 68 -11.78 -2.42 -2.99
CA GLY A 68 -12.37 -2.99 -1.80
C GLY A 68 -11.39 -3.86 -1.04
N ALA A 69 -11.71 -4.09 0.22
CA ALA A 69 -10.95 -4.95 1.09
C ALA A 69 -11.85 -5.92 1.84
N TYR A 70 -11.27 -7.05 2.16
CA TYR A 70 -11.87 -8.07 3.02
C TYR A 70 -10.86 -8.50 4.06
N THR A 71 -11.29 -8.59 5.32
CA THR A 71 -10.52 -9.15 6.42
C THR A 71 -11.34 -10.22 7.13
N TYR A 72 -10.75 -11.38 7.27
CA TYR A 72 -11.24 -12.46 8.13
C TYR A 72 -10.43 -12.52 9.41
N THR A 73 -11.09 -12.53 10.56
CA THR A 73 -10.46 -12.72 11.88
C THR A 73 -11.06 -13.92 12.60
N ASN A 74 -10.21 -14.75 13.19
CA ASN A 74 -10.66 -15.87 14.03
C ASN A 74 -10.15 -15.68 15.46
N ARG A 75 -11.05 -15.22 16.34
CA ARG A 75 -10.73 -14.92 17.74
C ARG A 75 -10.32 -16.14 18.57
N LYS A 76 -10.69 -17.37 18.16
CA LYS A 76 -10.35 -18.60 18.87
C LYS A 76 -8.94 -19.09 18.54
N THR A 77 -8.56 -18.98 17.27
CA THR A 77 -7.27 -19.46 16.77
C THR A 77 -6.25 -18.36 16.55
N TYR A 78 -6.66 -17.09 16.71
CA TYR A 78 -5.85 -15.88 16.51
C TYR A 78 -5.28 -15.73 15.09
N TRP A 79 -5.92 -16.35 14.10
CA TRP A 79 -5.60 -16.12 12.71
C TRP A 79 -6.36 -14.92 12.14
N GLU A 80 -5.66 -14.15 11.35
CA GLU A 80 -6.20 -13.08 10.52
C GLU A 80 -5.72 -13.25 9.08
N ALA A 81 -6.62 -13.01 8.12
CA ALA A 81 -6.30 -12.96 6.70
C ALA A 81 -6.98 -11.74 6.09
N SER A 82 -6.21 -10.90 5.42
CA SER A 82 -6.69 -9.66 4.80
C SER A 82 -6.27 -9.57 3.35
N ALA A 83 -7.13 -9.00 2.52
CA ALA A 83 -6.81 -8.68 1.14
C ALA A 83 -7.49 -7.36 0.75
N THR A 84 -6.79 -6.53 -0.02
CA THR A 84 -7.29 -5.30 -0.63
C THR A 84 -6.99 -5.34 -2.12
N ALA A 85 -8.00 -5.14 -2.96
CA ALA A 85 -7.82 -5.09 -4.40
C ALA A 85 -8.41 -3.80 -4.95
N GLY A 86 -7.77 -3.21 -5.94
CA GLY A 86 -8.22 -1.99 -6.57
C GLY A 86 -7.73 -1.82 -8.00
N VAL A 87 -8.30 -0.81 -8.64
CA VAL A 87 -7.98 -0.39 -10.01
C VAL A 87 -7.79 1.12 -10.03
N THR A 88 -6.65 1.54 -10.56
CA THR A 88 -6.25 2.95 -10.67
C THR A 88 -6.32 3.39 -12.14
N ASN A 89 -7.06 4.45 -12.43
CA ASN A 89 -7.00 5.17 -13.70
C ASN A 89 -6.11 6.40 -13.55
N ASN A 90 -5.00 6.42 -14.28
CA ASN A 90 -4.06 7.53 -14.32
C ASN A 90 -4.50 8.58 -15.33
N PHE A 91 -4.37 9.86 -14.99
CA PHE A 91 -4.59 10.96 -15.94
C PHE A 91 -3.30 11.31 -16.67
N MET A 92 -3.44 12.11 -17.72
CA MET A 92 -2.31 12.60 -18.49
C MET A 92 -1.42 13.52 -17.63
N ASN A 93 -0.11 13.31 -17.67
CA ASN A 93 0.85 14.30 -17.21
C ASN A 93 0.95 15.40 -18.29
N ASN A 94 0.40 16.57 -18.00
CA ASN A 94 0.31 17.67 -18.97
C ASN A 94 1.66 18.28 -19.34
N VAL A 95 2.70 18.09 -18.52
CA VAL A 95 4.05 18.58 -18.80
C VAL A 95 4.77 17.68 -19.78
N THR A 96 4.70 16.37 -19.56
CA THR A 96 5.39 15.37 -20.39
C THR A 96 4.53 14.79 -21.51
N GLN A 97 3.22 15.06 -21.51
CA GLN A 97 2.24 14.46 -22.42
C GLN A 97 2.26 12.92 -22.38
N TYR A 98 2.65 12.36 -21.25
CA TYR A 98 2.69 10.93 -20.98
C TYR A 98 1.50 10.51 -20.11
N LYS A 99 0.88 9.40 -20.44
CA LYS A 99 -0.19 8.81 -19.65
C LYS A 99 0.13 7.36 -19.36
N SER A 100 0.33 7.03 -18.06
CA SER A 100 0.38 5.66 -17.60
C SER A 100 -0.95 4.96 -17.86
N GLY A 101 -0.89 3.67 -18.14
CA GLY A 101 -2.09 2.88 -18.35
C GLY A 101 -2.93 2.73 -17.07
N VAL A 102 -4.01 1.99 -17.19
CA VAL A 102 -4.83 1.58 -16.03
C VAL A 102 -4.08 0.50 -15.27
N ASP A 103 -3.96 0.67 -13.97
CA ASP A 103 -3.27 -0.25 -13.07
C ASP A 103 -4.26 -1.05 -12.24
N SER A 104 -3.86 -2.24 -11.82
CA SER A 104 -4.51 -3.01 -10.77
C SER A 104 -3.52 -3.36 -9.69
N HIS A 105 -4.01 -3.44 -8.46
CA HIS A 105 -3.22 -3.86 -7.32
C HIS A 105 -3.99 -4.83 -6.43
N LEU A 106 -3.25 -5.71 -5.79
CA LEU A 106 -3.72 -6.62 -4.75
C LEU A 106 -2.69 -6.62 -3.63
N ASP A 107 -3.10 -6.21 -2.45
CA ASP A 107 -2.33 -6.32 -1.22
C ASP A 107 -2.97 -7.36 -0.33
N TRP A 108 -2.17 -8.22 0.30
CA TRP A 108 -2.67 -9.27 1.17
C TRP A 108 -1.74 -9.55 2.34
N ALA A 109 -2.30 -10.06 3.42
CA ALA A 109 -1.55 -10.52 4.58
C ALA A 109 -2.27 -11.68 5.25
N ILE A 110 -1.50 -12.62 5.80
CA ILE A 110 -1.98 -13.70 6.65
C ILE A 110 -1.10 -13.69 7.89
N SER A 111 -1.71 -13.48 9.05
CA SER A 111 -0.97 -13.38 10.32
C SER A 111 -1.62 -14.20 11.42
N LYS A 112 -0.84 -14.48 12.45
CA LYS A 112 -1.27 -15.16 13.66
C LYS A 112 -0.81 -14.40 14.89
N GLY A 113 -1.73 -14.11 15.80
CA GLY A 113 -1.42 -13.63 17.12
C GLY A 113 -0.74 -14.73 17.95
N LEU A 114 0.47 -14.47 18.40
CA LEU A 114 1.23 -15.33 19.30
C LEU A 114 0.98 -14.99 20.77
N SER A 115 0.69 -13.72 21.03
CA SER A 115 0.23 -13.21 22.31
C SER A 115 -0.84 -12.14 22.11
N ARG A 116 -1.24 -11.46 23.19
CA ARG A 116 -2.16 -10.31 23.11
C ARG A 116 -1.53 -9.09 22.45
N GLU A 117 -0.22 -9.04 22.44
CA GLU A 117 0.57 -7.90 21.94
C GLU A 117 1.28 -8.21 20.62
N LEU A 118 1.69 -9.47 20.40
CA LEU A 118 2.55 -9.86 19.28
C LEU A 118 1.78 -10.66 18.23
N SER A 119 1.86 -10.25 16.98
CA SER A 119 1.44 -11.01 15.80
C SER A 119 2.60 -11.19 14.82
N VAL A 120 2.61 -12.31 14.13
CA VAL A 120 3.56 -12.62 13.05
C VAL A 120 2.83 -13.17 11.85
N GLY A 121 3.35 -12.90 10.67
CA GLY A 121 2.68 -13.30 9.45
C GLY A 121 3.55 -13.20 8.20
N ILE A 122 2.88 -13.38 7.08
CA ILE A 122 3.41 -13.16 5.73
C ILE A 122 2.48 -12.18 5.05
N ALA A 123 3.07 -11.19 4.39
CA ALA A 123 2.35 -10.22 3.59
C ALA A 123 2.92 -10.16 2.17
N GLY A 124 2.10 -9.72 1.23
CA GLY A 124 2.54 -9.57 -0.14
C GLY A 124 1.67 -8.58 -0.89
N TYR A 125 2.15 -8.22 -2.08
CA TYR A 125 1.41 -7.40 -3.02
C TYR A 125 1.69 -7.81 -4.46
N VAL A 126 0.72 -7.57 -5.32
CA VAL A 126 0.85 -7.65 -6.76
C VAL A 126 0.43 -6.30 -7.34
N TYR A 127 1.29 -5.73 -8.16
CA TYR A 127 0.95 -4.62 -9.02
C TYR A 127 0.99 -5.13 -10.46
N TYR A 128 -0.06 -4.83 -11.23
CA TYR A 128 -0.18 -5.23 -12.63
C TYR A 128 -0.88 -4.16 -13.46
N GLN A 129 -0.20 -3.63 -14.45
CA GLN A 129 -0.76 -2.66 -15.36
C GLN A 129 -1.61 -3.35 -16.44
N LEU A 130 -2.89 -3.02 -16.47
CA LEU A 130 -3.90 -3.66 -17.33
C LEU A 130 -3.82 -3.14 -18.77
N THR A 131 -3.64 -1.83 -18.95
CA THR A 131 -3.55 -1.20 -20.27
C THR A 131 -2.18 -0.59 -20.50
N ALA A 132 -1.76 -0.50 -21.74
CA ALA A 132 -0.47 0.07 -22.09
C ALA A 132 -0.42 1.59 -21.85
N ASP A 133 0.80 2.11 -21.69
CA ASP A 133 1.09 3.53 -21.65
C ASP A 133 0.79 4.20 -22.97
N THR A 134 0.35 5.46 -22.92
CA THR A 134 -0.08 6.25 -24.08
C THR A 134 0.38 7.71 -23.98
N GLY A 135 -0.01 8.52 -24.93
CA GLY A 135 0.30 9.95 -25.00
C GLY A 135 1.39 10.28 -26.01
N SER A 136 1.42 11.52 -26.49
CA SER A 136 2.40 11.99 -27.48
C SER A 136 3.83 12.07 -26.92
N GLY A 137 3.97 12.16 -25.60
CA GLY A 137 5.25 12.12 -24.89
C GLY A 137 5.75 10.71 -24.59
N ASN A 138 4.99 9.67 -24.96
CA ASN A 138 5.43 8.29 -24.78
C ASN A 138 6.45 7.90 -25.87
N THR A 139 7.73 8.05 -25.55
CA THR A 139 8.85 7.68 -26.43
C THR A 139 9.38 6.27 -26.18
N VAL A 140 8.91 5.58 -25.13
CA VAL A 140 9.37 4.24 -24.74
C VAL A 140 8.47 3.11 -25.20
N GLY A 141 7.31 3.44 -25.80
CA GLY A 141 6.38 2.48 -26.39
C GLY A 141 5.24 2.06 -25.48
N ALA A 142 4.45 1.11 -25.96
CA ALA A 142 3.23 0.61 -25.31
C ALA A 142 3.57 -0.36 -24.16
N ASN A 143 4.30 0.10 -23.16
CA ASN A 143 4.75 -0.71 -22.04
C ASN A 143 3.60 -1.00 -21.06
N LYS A 144 3.71 -2.15 -20.42
CA LYS A 144 2.92 -2.52 -19.24
C LYS A 144 3.88 -2.98 -18.16
N SER A 145 3.67 -2.50 -16.95
CA SER A 145 4.53 -2.85 -15.81
C SER A 145 3.85 -3.82 -14.86
N ARG A 146 4.66 -4.61 -14.15
CA ARG A 146 4.19 -5.51 -13.12
C ARG A 146 5.29 -5.79 -12.10
N VAL A 147 4.89 -6.17 -10.89
CA VAL A 147 5.78 -6.67 -9.85
C VAL A 147 4.99 -7.44 -8.80
N LEU A 148 5.63 -8.41 -8.18
CA LEU A 148 5.16 -9.15 -7.02
C LEU A 148 6.14 -8.92 -5.88
N GLY A 149 5.64 -8.53 -4.71
CA GLY A 149 6.40 -8.47 -3.46
C GLY A 149 5.83 -9.46 -2.44
N ILE A 150 6.69 -10.16 -1.72
CA ILE A 150 6.30 -11.07 -0.63
C ILE A 150 7.35 -11.03 0.48
N GLY A 151 6.91 -11.17 1.73
CA GLY A 151 7.82 -11.27 2.85
C GLY A 151 7.16 -11.31 4.22
N PRO A 152 7.97 -11.35 5.30
CA PRO A 152 7.48 -11.43 6.66
C PRO A 152 6.79 -10.16 7.13
N GLU A 153 5.87 -10.35 8.08
CA GLU A 153 5.18 -9.31 8.80
C GLU A 153 5.27 -9.55 10.30
N VAL A 154 5.50 -8.48 11.07
CA VAL A 154 5.44 -8.49 12.53
C VAL A 154 4.62 -7.30 13.01
N GLY A 155 3.63 -7.56 13.85
CA GLY A 155 2.81 -6.54 14.49
C GLY A 155 2.98 -6.56 16.00
N TYR A 156 3.10 -5.37 16.63
CA TYR A 156 3.23 -5.25 18.07
C TYR A 156 2.34 -4.14 18.63
N LEU A 157 1.52 -4.52 19.61
CA LEU A 157 0.64 -3.63 20.35
C LEU A 157 1.31 -3.16 21.64
N PHE A 158 1.80 -1.92 21.68
CA PHE A 158 2.47 -1.35 22.86
C PHE A 158 1.49 -0.99 23.95
N THR A 159 0.39 -0.33 23.58
CA THR A 159 -0.68 0.07 24.50
C THR A 159 -2.02 -0.20 23.88
N ARG A 160 -3.00 -0.59 24.73
CA ARG A 160 -4.38 -0.79 24.27
C ARG A 160 -5.17 0.50 24.18
N GLY A 161 -4.58 1.58 24.71
CA GLY A 161 -5.23 2.87 24.84
C GLY A 161 -6.25 2.91 25.97
N ASP A 162 -6.42 4.09 26.54
CA ASP A 162 -7.45 4.45 27.52
C ASP A 162 -7.87 5.91 27.29
N ALA A 163 -8.50 6.55 28.27
CA ALA A 163 -8.93 7.94 28.16
C ALA A 163 -7.75 8.94 28.03
N GLN A 164 -6.55 8.57 28.49
CA GLN A 164 -5.37 9.42 28.53
C GLN A 164 -4.33 9.03 27.48
N MET A 165 -4.26 7.75 27.11
CA MET A 165 -3.23 7.24 26.20
C MET A 165 -3.84 6.61 24.93
N PRO A 166 -3.29 6.88 23.74
CA PRO A 166 -3.76 6.26 22.52
C PRO A 166 -3.42 4.78 22.49
N MET A 167 -4.27 3.99 21.83
CA MET A 167 -3.83 2.66 21.37
C MET A 167 -2.64 2.85 20.42
N THR A 168 -1.55 2.17 20.70
CA THR A 168 -0.31 2.29 19.93
C THR A 168 0.07 0.92 19.36
N TYR A 169 0.02 0.80 18.04
CA TYR A 169 0.34 -0.43 17.31
C TYR A 169 1.39 -0.15 16.24
N LEU A 170 2.45 -0.96 16.21
CA LEU A 170 3.48 -0.94 15.19
C LEU A 170 3.36 -2.20 14.32
N ASN A 171 3.33 -2.02 13.01
CA ASN A 171 3.43 -3.10 12.04
C ASN A 171 4.68 -2.88 11.18
N VAL A 172 5.52 -3.92 11.07
CA VAL A 172 6.71 -3.92 10.22
C VAL A 172 6.58 -5.03 9.21
N ARG A 173 6.79 -4.68 7.94
CA ARG A 173 6.76 -5.59 6.79
C ARG A 173 8.03 -5.44 5.98
N ALA A 174 8.59 -6.55 5.55
CA ALA A 174 9.74 -6.55 4.64
C ALA A 174 9.38 -7.38 3.40
N TYR A 175 9.51 -6.78 2.22
CA TYR A 175 9.18 -7.43 0.96
C TYR A 175 10.42 -7.68 0.13
N LYS A 176 10.52 -8.86 -0.45
CA LYS A 176 11.40 -9.15 -1.57
C LYS A 176 10.57 -9.13 -2.84
N GLU A 177 10.94 -8.26 -3.77
CA GLU A 177 10.27 -8.17 -5.06
C GLU A 177 10.81 -9.19 -6.04
N SER A 178 9.92 -9.65 -6.93
CA SER A 178 10.17 -10.57 -8.02
C SER A 178 9.18 -10.33 -9.16
N TRP A 179 9.35 -11.04 -10.28
CA TRP A 179 8.47 -10.96 -11.44
C TRP A 179 8.30 -9.54 -12.01
N ALA A 180 9.29 -8.69 -11.80
CA ALA A 180 9.26 -7.32 -12.29
C ALA A 180 9.42 -7.26 -13.81
N GLN A 181 8.63 -6.40 -14.45
CA GLN A 181 8.72 -6.06 -15.86
C GLN A 181 8.45 -4.56 -16.02
N ASN A 182 9.27 -3.89 -16.81
CA ASN A 182 9.21 -2.45 -17.09
C ASN A 182 9.19 -1.58 -15.82
N ARG A 183 9.82 -2.05 -14.74
CA ARG A 183 10.05 -1.30 -13.50
C ARG A 183 11.21 -1.92 -12.71
N VAL A 184 11.75 -1.14 -11.77
CA VAL A 184 12.80 -1.62 -10.87
C VAL A 184 12.26 -2.69 -9.92
N GLN A 185 13.17 -3.56 -9.49
CA GLN A 185 12.92 -4.65 -8.55
C GLN A 185 13.89 -4.53 -7.39
N GLY A 186 13.43 -4.74 -6.18
CA GLY A 186 14.27 -4.54 -5.02
C GLY A 186 13.79 -5.27 -3.76
N THR A 187 14.21 -4.73 -2.63
CA THR A 187 13.73 -5.06 -1.30
C THR A 187 13.17 -3.80 -0.67
N ALA A 188 11.98 -3.90 -0.09
CA ALA A 188 11.34 -2.79 0.60
C ALA A 188 11.02 -3.17 2.04
N VAL A 189 11.20 -2.22 2.96
CA VAL A 189 10.82 -2.37 4.37
C VAL A 189 9.89 -1.22 4.73
N PHE A 190 8.75 -1.55 5.30
CA PHE A 190 7.76 -0.58 5.78
C PHE A 190 7.56 -0.74 7.27
N ALA A 191 7.54 0.37 7.99
CA ALA A 191 7.15 0.45 9.38
C ALA A 191 5.96 1.40 9.49
N VAL A 192 4.82 0.90 9.98
CA VAL A 192 3.59 1.66 10.14
C VAL A 192 3.24 1.74 11.62
N LEU A 193 3.28 2.96 12.17
CA LEU A 193 2.84 3.24 13.53
C LEU A 193 1.41 3.77 13.50
N THR A 194 0.50 3.06 14.16
CA THR A 194 -0.90 3.46 14.30
C THR A 194 -1.14 3.98 15.71
N LEU A 195 -1.62 5.22 15.81
CA LEU A 195 -2.06 5.87 17.04
C LEU A 195 -3.55 6.12 16.95
N ARG A 196 -4.33 5.61 17.90
CA ARG A 196 -5.77 5.80 17.95
C ARG A 196 -6.22 6.35 19.30
N TRP A 197 -6.81 7.53 19.28
CA TRP A 197 -7.44 8.16 20.44
C TRP A 197 -8.94 7.91 20.45
N GLY A 198 -9.54 7.90 21.61
CA GLY A 198 -10.99 7.80 21.81
C GLY A 198 -11.38 6.67 22.77
N GLN A 199 -12.65 6.67 23.20
CA GLN A 199 -13.18 5.62 24.08
C GLN A 199 -13.13 4.27 23.36
N ASN A 200 -12.49 3.32 24.04
CA ASN A 200 -12.27 1.98 23.54
C ASN A 200 -13.51 1.12 23.62
N ASN A 201 -14.38 1.17 22.62
CA ASN A 201 -15.18 0.00 22.26
C ASN A 201 -14.37 -0.91 21.33
N ILE A 202 -13.07 -1.06 21.57
CA ILE A 202 -12.34 -2.14 20.96
C ILE A 202 -12.85 -3.40 21.66
N HIS A 203 -13.51 -4.26 20.92
CA HIS A 203 -13.67 -5.65 21.28
C HIS A 203 -12.25 -6.24 21.30
N THR A 204 -11.53 -5.97 22.40
CA THR A 204 -10.23 -6.56 22.64
C THR A 204 -10.41 -8.06 22.63
N PHE A 205 -9.51 -8.74 21.98
CA PHE A 205 -9.27 -10.16 22.11
C PHE A 205 -9.21 -10.53 23.60
N THR A 206 -10.33 -10.87 24.20
CA THR A 206 -10.38 -11.48 25.51
C THR A 206 -10.48 -12.98 25.26
N PRO A 207 -9.45 -13.76 25.62
CA PRO A 207 -9.57 -15.21 25.57
C PRO A 207 -10.75 -15.58 26.47
N GLU A 208 -11.73 -16.27 25.92
CA GLU A 208 -12.75 -16.90 26.71
C GLU A 208 -12.03 -17.82 27.72
N LYS A 209 -12.20 -17.55 29.02
CA LYS A 209 -11.68 -18.44 30.06
C LYS A 209 -12.22 -19.82 29.75
N SER A 210 -11.32 -20.79 29.52
CA SER A 210 -11.71 -22.19 29.42
C SER A 210 -12.40 -22.54 30.74
N VAL A 211 -13.71 -22.70 30.67
CA VAL A 211 -14.45 -23.35 31.75
C VAL A 211 -13.96 -24.79 31.77
N LYS A 212 -13.32 -25.16 32.89
CA LYS A 212 -12.95 -26.53 33.18
C LYS A 212 -14.19 -27.37 33.41
#